data_b53a8b201ef43d3047c2b3c1a8be1fd7
#
_entry.id   b53a8b201ef43d3047c2b3c1a8be1fd7
#
_cell.length_a   1.000
_cell.length_b   1.000
_cell.length_c   1.000
_cell.angle_alpha   90.00
_cell.angle_beta   90.00
_cell.angle_gamma   90.00
#
_symmetry.space_group_name_H-M   'P 1'
#
loop_
_entity.id
_entity.type
_entity.pdbx_description
1 polymer ?
#
loop_
_entity_poly.entity_id
_entity_poly.type
_entity_poly.pdbx_seq_one_letter_code
_entity_poly.pdbx_strand_id
1 'polypeptide(L)'
;MKVCFISNYINHHQLPLSNELYKNWGEDYSFIQTEEVEEERLRMGWGSDYGEIPYLKLYYKTPSDCQKMIDECDIAIFDGLDNESYIQKRLQEGKIILRTWERLYKQGQWKAVSPRGLIKKYHDHTRYSNAPVYLLCYGAYVADDFEIIKAYRGKRYKWGYFPAMVEYSENELDSLKKSEIPEVLWAGRFIGWKHTMDALKAAKENHDRGHAFHMTVVGTGDYEDELMAFSRENQMGDYVTFTGPLSPDLVRKQMEKANIYLFTSDYEEGWGAVVNESMNSGCAVIASHAAGAVPFLIKDGENGLIYQSGDVEQLTDCLDYLLNNPAVIRKLGKAAYETIHELWNAPKAAERLVSFCNALLDGKATFEEEGPLSEAKVIRQKKMYQVLKGETGCP
;
A
#
# COMPACT_ATOMS: atom_id res chain seq x y z
N MET A 1 -15.15 21.95 11.72
CA MET A 1 -15.50 20.50 11.63
C MET A 1 -14.46 19.72 12.40
N LYS A 2 -14.87 19.02 13.44
CA LYS A 2 -13.95 18.22 14.26
C LYS A 2 -13.81 16.80 13.69
N VAL A 3 -12.58 16.36 13.48
CA VAL A 3 -12.26 15.04 12.92
C VAL A 3 -11.28 14.30 13.81
N CYS A 4 -11.62 13.06 14.18
CA CYS A 4 -10.72 12.18 14.91
C CYS A 4 -10.29 11.02 14.02
N PHE A 5 -8.97 10.85 13.85
CA PHE A 5 -8.37 9.69 13.22
C PHE A 5 -7.91 8.73 14.33
N ILE A 6 -8.49 7.54 14.40
CA ILE A 6 -8.24 6.57 15.48
C ILE A 6 -7.49 5.39 14.90
N SER A 7 -6.25 5.14 15.35
CA SER A 7 -5.40 4.05 14.89
C SER A 7 -4.58 3.48 16.05
N ASN A 8 -3.92 2.34 15.82
CA ASN A 8 -3.03 1.73 16.81
C ASN A 8 -1.89 2.68 17.21
N TYR A 9 -1.05 3.07 16.27
CA TYR A 9 0.02 4.07 16.47
C TYR A 9 0.33 4.81 15.17
N ILE A 10 0.78 6.05 15.28
CA ILE A 10 1.26 6.82 14.14
C ILE A 10 2.61 6.29 13.66
N ASN A 11 2.78 6.18 12.36
CA ASN A 11 4.01 5.70 11.74
C ASN A 11 4.35 6.50 10.48
N HIS A 12 5.50 6.23 9.87
CA HIS A 12 6.01 6.95 8.70
C HIS A 12 5.09 6.87 7.46
N HIS A 13 4.17 5.91 7.38
CA HIS A 13 3.19 5.84 6.28
C HIS A 13 1.94 6.68 6.55
N GLN A 14 1.61 6.93 7.82
CA GLN A 14 0.42 7.70 8.22
C GLN A 14 0.74 9.18 8.47
N LEU A 15 1.99 9.46 8.89
CA LEU A 15 2.43 10.79 9.23
C LEU A 15 2.26 11.81 8.08
N PRO A 16 2.63 11.51 6.82
CA PRO A 16 2.47 12.47 5.73
C PRO A 16 1.00 12.88 5.51
N LEU A 17 0.08 11.91 5.49
CA LEU A 17 -1.35 12.19 5.36
C LEU A 17 -1.87 12.99 6.56
N SER A 18 -1.50 12.60 7.79
CA SER A 18 -1.94 13.29 9.00
C SER A 18 -1.46 14.74 9.07
N ASN A 19 -0.23 15.01 8.60
CA ASN A 19 0.29 16.36 8.48
C ASN A 19 -0.54 17.21 7.50
N GLU A 20 -0.92 16.66 6.35
CA GLU A 20 -1.75 17.36 5.38
C GLU A 20 -3.18 17.59 5.91
N LEU A 21 -3.75 16.64 6.65
CA LEU A 21 -5.05 16.79 7.30
C LEU A 21 -5.00 17.88 8.39
N TYR A 22 -3.92 17.93 9.17
CA TYR A 22 -3.73 19.00 10.16
C TYR A 22 -3.56 20.38 9.52
N LYS A 23 -2.87 20.49 8.37
CA LYS A 23 -2.82 21.76 7.61
C LYS A 23 -4.21 22.27 7.22
N ASN A 24 -5.13 21.36 6.90
CA ASN A 24 -6.48 21.70 6.44
C ASN A 24 -7.45 21.99 7.62
N TRP A 25 -7.39 21.22 8.70
CA TRP A 25 -8.36 21.30 9.81
C TRP A 25 -7.80 21.96 11.08
N GLY A 26 -6.47 22.17 11.17
CA GLY A 26 -5.82 22.76 12.34
C GLY A 26 -6.17 22.00 13.62
N GLU A 27 -6.50 22.74 14.68
CA GLU A 27 -6.86 22.21 16.00
C GLU A 27 -8.14 21.34 16.01
N ASP A 28 -8.92 21.38 14.95
CA ASP A 28 -10.09 20.50 14.77
C ASP A 28 -9.71 19.07 14.36
N TYR A 29 -8.47 18.80 13.97
CA TYR A 29 -7.95 17.47 13.67
C TYR A 29 -7.22 16.87 14.88
N SER A 30 -7.52 15.62 15.19
CA SER A 30 -6.79 14.85 16.20
C SER A 30 -6.50 13.44 15.72
N PHE A 31 -5.25 13.01 15.85
CA PHE A 31 -4.86 11.62 15.69
C PHE A 31 -4.84 10.96 17.07
N ILE A 32 -5.71 9.97 17.26
CA ILE A 32 -5.85 9.25 18.53
C ILE A 32 -5.15 7.92 18.41
N GLN A 33 -3.99 7.83 19.03
CA GLN A 33 -3.17 6.63 19.10
C GLN A 33 -3.65 5.76 20.26
N THR A 34 -4.04 4.50 19.97
CA THR A 34 -4.63 3.59 20.97
C THR A 34 -3.63 2.70 21.67
N GLU A 35 -2.46 2.48 21.10
CA GLU A 35 -1.44 1.55 21.57
C GLU A 35 -0.05 2.19 21.57
N GLU A 36 0.84 1.69 22.39
CA GLU A 36 2.26 2.03 22.32
C GLU A 36 2.90 1.31 21.13
N VAL A 37 3.94 1.93 20.56
CA VAL A 37 4.67 1.31 19.46
C VAL A 37 5.46 0.09 19.98
N GLU A 38 5.30 -1.04 19.32
CA GLU A 38 5.99 -2.28 19.70
C GLU A 38 7.53 -2.10 19.60
N GLU A 39 8.28 -2.66 20.58
CA GLU A 39 9.73 -2.54 20.62
C GLU A 39 10.42 -3.06 19.33
N GLU A 40 9.91 -4.11 18.73
CA GLU A 40 10.43 -4.66 17.48
C GLU A 40 10.32 -3.63 16.34
N ARG A 41 9.21 -2.91 16.28
CA ARG A 41 8.99 -1.85 15.29
C ARG A 41 9.91 -0.65 15.52
N LEU A 42 10.13 -0.29 16.78
CA LEU A 42 11.10 0.76 17.13
C LEU A 42 12.52 0.40 16.66
N ARG A 43 12.93 -0.87 16.82
CA ARG A 43 14.23 -1.37 16.31
C ARG A 43 14.34 -1.33 14.78
N MET A 44 13.21 -1.44 14.06
CA MET A 44 13.14 -1.30 12.61
C MET A 44 13.08 0.18 12.15
N GLY A 45 13.17 1.15 13.08
CA GLY A 45 13.09 2.58 12.78
C GLY A 45 11.65 3.12 12.64
N TRP A 46 10.63 2.33 13.02
CA TRP A 46 9.25 2.79 13.11
C TRP A 46 9.07 3.55 14.43
N GLY A 47 8.51 4.74 14.39
CA GLY A 47 8.40 5.57 15.61
C GLY A 47 9.71 6.25 16.00
N SER A 48 10.63 6.46 15.04
CA SER A 48 11.72 7.40 15.17
C SER A 48 11.18 8.75 15.62
N ASP A 49 12.02 9.53 16.29
CA ASP A 49 11.66 10.83 16.85
C ASP A 49 11.09 11.76 15.77
N TYR A 50 9.75 11.76 15.66
CA TYR A 50 9.03 12.66 14.75
C TYR A 50 8.91 14.08 15.31
N GLY A 51 9.58 14.35 16.46
CA GLY A 51 9.42 15.58 17.21
C GLY A 51 8.03 15.69 17.87
N GLU A 52 7.68 16.91 18.27
CA GLU A 52 6.35 17.21 18.84
C GLU A 52 5.30 17.19 17.72
N ILE A 53 4.33 16.25 17.81
CA ILE A 53 3.19 16.17 16.89
C ILE A 53 1.98 16.82 17.57
N PRO A 54 1.56 18.04 17.16
CA PRO A 54 0.57 18.82 17.91
C PRO A 54 -0.81 18.17 17.97
N TYR A 55 -1.18 17.41 16.95
CA TYR A 55 -2.48 16.74 16.83
C TYR A 55 -2.50 15.32 17.43
N LEU A 56 -1.37 14.80 17.96
CA LEU A 56 -1.29 13.45 18.52
C LEU A 56 -1.87 13.41 19.93
N LYS A 57 -2.82 12.51 20.17
CA LYS A 57 -3.43 12.22 21.46
C LYS A 57 -3.24 10.75 21.80
N LEU A 58 -2.75 10.45 23.01
CA LEU A 58 -2.42 9.10 23.44
C LEU A 58 -3.56 8.54 24.29
N TYR A 59 -4.39 7.69 23.70
CA TYR A 59 -5.55 7.11 24.37
C TYR A 59 -5.17 6.37 25.66
N TYR A 60 -4.10 5.60 25.65
CA TYR A 60 -3.63 4.84 26.81
C TYR A 60 -3.13 5.74 27.98
N LYS A 61 -2.88 7.05 27.73
CA LYS A 61 -2.53 8.02 28.79
C LYS A 61 -3.75 8.81 29.30
N THR A 62 -4.67 9.16 28.41
CA THR A 62 -5.86 9.96 28.72
C THR A 62 -7.13 9.37 28.14
N PRO A 63 -7.55 8.14 28.58
CA PRO A 63 -8.66 7.42 27.95
C PRO A 63 -9.98 8.18 27.92
N SER A 64 -10.33 8.83 29.05
CA SER A 64 -11.61 9.56 29.17
C SER A 64 -11.70 10.75 28.23
N ASP A 65 -10.61 11.52 28.09
CA ASP A 65 -10.57 12.69 27.23
C ASP A 65 -10.60 12.29 25.76
N CYS A 66 -9.79 11.28 25.39
CA CYS A 66 -9.77 10.76 24.03
C CYS A 66 -11.13 10.14 23.63
N GLN A 67 -11.78 9.38 24.55
CA GLN A 67 -13.10 8.82 24.26
C GLN A 67 -14.15 9.92 24.09
N LYS A 68 -14.11 10.98 24.90
CA LYS A 68 -14.98 12.14 24.73
C LYS A 68 -14.76 12.81 23.37
N MET A 69 -13.51 12.98 22.94
CA MET A 69 -13.20 13.53 21.60
C MET A 69 -13.78 12.65 20.49
N ILE A 70 -13.60 11.31 20.57
CA ILE A 70 -14.18 10.36 19.63
C ILE A 70 -15.69 10.46 19.58
N ASP A 71 -16.36 10.52 20.73
CA ASP A 71 -17.81 10.56 20.82
C ASP A 71 -18.41 11.89 20.30
N GLU A 72 -17.71 13.00 20.47
CA GLU A 72 -18.21 14.35 20.16
C GLU A 72 -17.79 14.87 18.78
N CYS A 73 -16.73 14.31 18.13
CA CYS A 73 -16.31 14.77 16.82
C CYS A 73 -17.40 14.61 15.76
N ASP A 74 -17.37 15.41 14.71
CA ASP A 74 -18.33 15.32 13.60
C ASP A 74 -18.11 14.04 12.81
N ILE A 75 -16.85 13.72 12.48
CA ILE A 75 -16.46 12.53 11.71
C ILE A 75 -15.34 11.78 12.44
N ALA A 76 -15.50 10.47 12.58
CA ALA A 76 -14.45 9.58 13.06
C ALA A 76 -13.90 8.74 11.88
N ILE A 77 -12.59 8.72 11.71
CA ILE A 77 -11.86 7.83 10.83
C ILE A 77 -11.31 6.70 11.70
N PHE A 78 -11.80 5.48 11.52
CA PHE A 78 -11.47 4.32 12.33
C PHE A 78 -10.58 3.37 11.53
N ASP A 79 -9.29 3.36 11.86
CA ASP A 79 -8.23 2.81 11.04
C ASP A 79 -7.83 1.40 11.50
N GLY A 80 -8.50 0.40 10.94
CA GLY A 80 -8.07 -1.01 10.98
C GLY A 80 -7.98 -1.66 12.36
N LEU A 81 -8.64 -1.11 13.38
CA LEU A 81 -8.61 -1.65 14.74
C LEU A 81 -9.67 -2.74 14.95
N ASP A 82 -9.27 -3.83 15.61
CA ASP A 82 -10.16 -4.93 15.99
C ASP A 82 -11.09 -4.60 17.18
N ASN A 83 -10.74 -3.59 17.97
CA ASN A 83 -11.50 -3.18 19.14
C ASN A 83 -12.56 -2.13 18.79
N GLU A 84 -13.78 -2.59 18.54
CA GLU A 84 -14.94 -1.76 18.20
C GLU A 84 -15.44 -0.86 19.35
N SER A 85 -14.97 -1.06 20.59
CA SER A 85 -15.45 -0.30 21.74
C SER A 85 -15.20 1.20 21.62
N TYR A 86 -14.11 1.60 20.93
CA TYR A 86 -13.77 3.01 20.70
C TYR A 86 -14.86 3.79 19.95
N ILE A 87 -15.59 3.13 19.06
CA ILE A 87 -16.62 3.76 18.20
C ILE A 87 -18.04 3.26 18.47
N GLN A 88 -18.22 2.39 19.48
CA GLN A 88 -19.51 1.72 19.77
C GLN A 88 -20.65 2.72 19.97
N LYS A 89 -20.43 3.80 20.72
CA LYS A 89 -21.42 4.83 20.97
C LYS A 89 -21.80 5.57 19.68
N ARG A 90 -20.82 5.94 18.86
CA ARG A 90 -21.05 6.58 17.56
C ARG A 90 -21.91 5.70 16.62
N LEU A 91 -21.62 4.40 16.58
CA LEU A 91 -22.41 3.44 15.81
C LEU A 91 -23.86 3.37 16.28
N GLN A 92 -24.09 3.41 17.59
CA GLN A 92 -25.44 3.42 18.19
C GLN A 92 -26.19 4.72 17.92
N GLU A 93 -25.50 5.85 17.96
CA GLU A 93 -26.06 7.18 17.71
C GLU A 93 -26.21 7.50 16.21
N GLY A 94 -25.74 6.65 15.32
CA GLY A 94 -25.79 6.86 13.86
C GLY A 94 -24.93 8.02 13.39
N LYS A 95 -23.79 8.26 14.03
CA LYS A 95 -22.82 9.28 13.61
C LYS A 95 -21.94 8.82 12.47
N ILE A 96 -21.42 9.74 11.69
CA ILE A 96 -20.57 9.45 10.54
C ILE A 96 -19.28 8.79 10.97
N ILE A 97 -18.94 7.65 10.33
CA ILE A 97 -17.70 6.91 10.52
C ILE A 97 -17.13 6.54 9.14
N LEU A 98 -15.87 6.87 8.92
CA LEU A 98 -15.07 6.34 7.83
C LEU A 98 -14.22 5.19 8.39
N ARG A 99 -14.46 3.97 7.91
CA ARG A 99 -13.64 2.81 8.28
C ARG A 99 -12.57 2.62 7.22
N THR A 100 -11.33 2.60 7.62
CA THR A 100 -10.28 2.09 6.75
C THR A 100 -10.05 0.62 7.08
N TRP A 101 -9.85 -0.21 6.10
CA TRP A 101 -9.64 -1.64 6.35
C TRP A 101 -8.78 -2.27 5.26
N GLU A 102 -7.88 -3.16 5.67
CA GLU A 102 -7.23 -4.10 4.78
C GLU A 102 -8.12 -5.33 4.55
N ARG A 103 -7.59 -6.34 3.89
CA ARG A 103 -8.34 -7.57 3.59
C ARG A 103 -8.82 -8.30 4.85
N LEU A 104 -10.10 -8.73 4.85
CA LEU A 104 -10.66 -9.60 5.89
C LEU A 104 -10.12 -11.04 5.79
N TYR A 105 -9.74 -11.46 4.58
CA TYR A 105 -9.41 -12.85 4.25
C TYR A 105 -8.05 -12.96 3.57
N LYS A 106 -6.99 -12.36 4.13
CA LYS A 106 -5.61 -12.40 3.60
C LYS A 106 -5.13 -13.84 3.31
N GLN A 107 -5.43 -14.77 4.22
CA GLN A 107 -5.04 -16.18 4.09
C GLN A 107 -6.04 -17.05 3.30
N GLY A 108 -6.94 -16.41 2.57
CA GLY A 108 -7.92 -17.07 1.70
C GLY A 108 -9.38 -16.90 2.12
N GLN A 109 -10.22 -16.68 1.13
CA GLN A 109 -11.67 -16.45 1.30
C GLN A 109 -12.42 -17.69 1.81
N TRP A 110 -11.82 -18.89 1.82
CA TRP A 110 -12.40 -20.08 2.45
C TRP A 110 -12.68 -19.91 3.95
N LYS A 111 -11.97 -18.99 4.63
CA LYS A 111 -12.24 -18.64 6.03
C LYS A 111 -13.57 -17.90 6.23
N ALA A 112 -14.20 -17.44 5.17
CA ALA A 112 -15.51 -16.77 5.22
C ALA A 112 -16.64 -17.66 5.71
N VAL A 113 -16.48 -18.99 5.66
CA VAL A 113 -17.51 -19.95 6.13
C VAL A 113 -17.48 -20.22 7.64
N SER A 114 -16.54 -19.64 8.39
CA SER A 114 -16.46 -19.80 9.85
C SER A 114 -17.68 -19.17 10.54
N PRO A 115 -18.55 -19.94 11.25
CA PRO A 115 -19.73 -19.37 11.90
C PRO A 115 -19.42 -18.28 12.91
N ARG A 116 -18.36 -18.48 13.74
CA ARG A 116 -17.90 -17.47 14.71
C ARG A 116 -17.42 -16.20 14.02
N GLY A 117 -16.64 -16.36 12.94
CA GLY A 117 -16.16 -15.24 12.12
C GLY A 117 -17.30 -14.46 11.48
N LEU A 118 -18.34 -15.16 10.96
CA LEU A 118 -19.52 -14.52 10.38
C LEU A 118 -20.34 -13.74 11.42
N ILE A 119 -20.52 -14.32 12.62
CA ILE A 119 -21.20 -13.63 13.73
C ILE A 119 -20.43 -12.35 14.11
N LYS A 120 -19.10 -12.44 14.31
CA LYS A 120 -18.27 -11.25 14.59
C LYS A 120 -18.44 -10.20 13.50
N LYS A 121 -18.28 -10.57 12.23
CA LYS A 121 -18.39 -9.62 11.10
C LYS A 121 -19.79 -9.05 10.94
N TYR A 122 -20.85 -9.79 11.27
CA TYR A 122 -22.20 -9.25 11.33
C TYR A 122 -22.29 -8.16 12.39
N HIS A 123 -21.79 -8.41 13.60
CA HIS A 123 -21.83 -7.44 14.70
C HIS A 123 -20.95 -6.21 14.44
N ASP A 124 -19.80 -6.38 13.83
CA ASP A 124 -18.85 -5.28 13.63
C ASP A 124 -19.16 -4.47 12.37
N HIS A 125 -19.72 -5.10 11.32
CA HIS A 125 -19.86 -4.48 10.01
C HIS A 125 -21.28 -4.57 9.42
N THR A 126 -21.81 -5.79 9.21
CA THR A 126 -22.99 -5.99 8.37
C THR A 126 -24.24 -5.29 8.92
N ARG A 127 -24.46 -5.34 10.23
CA ARG A 127 -25.61 -4.68 10.88
C ARG A 127 -25.61 -3.15 10.72
N TYR A 128 -24.45 -2.56 10.43
CA TYR A 128 -24.30 -1.12 10.23
C TYR A 128 -24.26 -0.72 8.75
N SER A 129 -24.60 -1.62 7.82
CA SER A 129 -24.54 -1.35 6.38
C SER A 129 -25.43 -0.17 5.94
N ASN A 130 -26.53 0.07 6.65
CA ASN A 130 -27.45 1.18 6.39
C ASN A 130 -27.12 2.45 7.20
N ALA A 131 -26.24 2.36 8.20
CA ALA A 131 -25.78 3.51 8.97
C ALA A 131 -24.84 4.41 8.12
N PRO A 132 -24.55 5.65 8.54
CA PRO A 132 -23.61 6.52 7.86
C PRO A 132 -22.15 6.07 8.10
N VAL A 133 -21.88 4.82 7.74
CA VAL A 133 -20.57 4.18 7.81
C VAL A 133 -20.08 3.91 6.39
N TYR A 134 -18.90 4.40 6.07
CA TYR A 134 -18.27 4.33 4.75
C TYR A 134 -16.96 3.56 4.85
N LEU A 135 -16.63 2.76 3.84
CA LEU A 135 -15.43 1.92 3.84
C LEU A 135 -14.38 2.48 2.88
N LEU A 136 -13.24 2.84 3.42
CA LEU A 136 -12.04 3.20 2.70
C LEU A 136 -11.16 1.93 2.57
N CYS A 137 -11.07 1.39 1.36
CA CYS A 137 -10.44 0.10 1.09
C CYS A 137 -8.93 0.25 0.92
N TYR A 138 -8.13 -0.23 1.88
CA TYR A 138 -6.70 -0.39 1.70
C TYR A 138 -6.41 -1.56 0.73
N GLY A 139 -6.54 -1.27 -0.55
CA GLY A 139 -6.29 -2.20 -1.65
C GLY A 139 -7.54 -2.77 -2.32
N ALA A 140 -7.33 -3.27 -3.52
CA ALA A 140 -8.40 -3.62 -4.45
C ALA A 140 -9.26 -4.83 -4.03
N TYR A 141 -8.69 -5.74 -3.25
CA TYR A 141 -9.38 -6.97 -2.83
C TYR A 141 -10.33 -6.77 -1.64
N VAL A 142 -10.24 -5.64 -0.95
CA VAL A 142 -11.07 -5.33 0.22
C VAL A 142 -12.55 -5.29 -0.15
N ALA A 143 -12.89 -4.67 -1.27
CA ALA A 143 -14.28 -4.58 -1.73
C ALA A 143 -14.91 -5.96 -1.99
N ASP A 144 -14.14 -6.94 -2.52
CA ASP A 144 -14.59 -8.32 -2.72
C ASP A 144 -14.79 -9.05 -1.39
N ASP A 145 -13.87 -8.89 -0.43
CA ASP A 145 -14.01 -9.48 0.90
C ASP A 145 -15.24 -8.93 1.64
N PHE A 146 -15.50 -7.62 1.56
CA PHE A 146 -16.69 -7.01 2.18
C PHE A 146 -18.00 -7.30 1.42
N GLU A 147 -17.91 -7.67 0.14
CA GLU A 147 -19.08 -8.17 -0.61
C GLU A 147 -19.54 -9.54 -0.11
N ILE A 148 -18.63 -10.42 0.32
CA ILE A 148 -18.97 -11.72 0.91
C ILE A 148 -19.87 -11.55 2.13
N ILE A 149 -19.58 -10.58 2.98
CA ILE A 149 -20.37 -10.28 4.19
C ILE A 149 -21.50 -9.25 3.92
N LYS A 150 -21.70 -8.81 2.69
CA LYS A 150 -22.73 -7.87 2.25
C LYS A 150 -22.73 -6.53 2.99
N ALA A 151 -21.54 -6.05 3.42
CA ALA A 151 -21.42 -4.79 4.15
C ALA A 151 -21.01 -3.63 3.23
N TYR A 152 -21.52 -2.43 3.50
CA TYR A 152 -21.16 -1.14 2.91
C TYR A 152 -21.30 -1.06 1.38
N ARG A 153 -22.29 -1.72 0.78
CA ARG A 153 -22.61 -1.63 -0.65
C ARG A 153 -22.91 -0.19 -1.04
N GLY A 154 -22.29 0.29 -2.14
CA GLY A 154 -22.41 1.68 -2.58
C GLY A 154 -21.68 2.70 -1.69
N LYS A 155 -20.89 2.24 -0.71
CA LYS A 155 -20.14 3.07 0.24
C LYS A 155 -18.69 2.58 0.40
N ARG A 156 -18.12 2.01 -0.66
CA ARG A 156 -16.74 1.48 -0.70
C ARG A 156 -15.91 2.36 -1.60
N TYR A 157 -14.83 2.89 -1.07
CA TYR A 157 -13.97 3.87 -1.71
C TYR A 157 -12.54 3.33 -1.81
N LYS A 158 -11.85 3.61 -2.91
CA LYS A 158 -10.42 3.33 -3.01
C LYS A 158 -9.66 4.17 -2.01
N TRP A 159 -8.75 3.54 -1.31
CA TRP A 159 -7.86 4.18 -0.37
C TRP A 159 -6.53 3.44 -0.30
N GLY A 160 -5.50 4.05 0.28
CA GLY A 160 -4.19 3.43 0.36
C GLY A 160 -3.31 4.05 1.42
N TYR A 161 -2.07 3.59 1.49
CA TYR A 161 -1.02 4.30 2.20
C TYR A 161 -0.43 5.39 1.31
N PHE A 162 -0.07 6.51 1.94
CA PHE A 162 0.49 7.69 1.27
C PHE A 162 1.83 8.03 1.91
N PRO A 163 2.89 7.23 1.65
CA PRO A 163 4.21 7.50 2.20
C PRO A 163 4.75 8.85 1.71
N ALA A 164 5.78 9.35 2.39
CA ALA A 164 6.40 10.61 2.03
C ALA A 164 6.82 10.61 0.55
N MET A 165 6.28 11.57 -0.18
CA MET A 165 6.62 11.80 -1.59
C MET A 165 7.84 12.72 -1.69
N VAL A 166 8.73 12.39 -2.60
CA VAL A 166 9.83 13.26 -3.00
C VAL A 166 9.50 13.85 -4.37
N GLU A 167 9.68 15.15 -4.49
CA GLU A 167 9.52 15.86 -5.77
C GLU A 167 10.85 15.88 -6.50
N TYR A 168 10.84 15.46 -7.75
CA TYR A 168 11.99 15.51 -8.66
C TYR A 168 11.60 16.30 -9.91
N SER A 169 12.49 17.17 -10.35
CA SER A 169 12.41 17.69 -11.73
C SER A 169 12.73 16.56 -12.73
N GLU A 170 12.26 16.71 -13.98
CA GLU A 170 12.53 15.74 -15.03
C GLU A 170 14.05 15.47 -15.21
N ASN A 171 14.86 16.51 -15.16
CA ASN A 171 16.30 16.39 -15.27
C ASN A 171 16.95 15.65 -14.09
N GLU A 172 16.44 15.85 -12.87
CA GLU A 172 16.91 15.12 -11.69
C GLU A 172 16.54 13.64 -11.79
N LEU A 173 15.29 13.32 -12.13
CA LEU A 173 14.84 11.94 -12.29
C LEU A 173 15.66 11.21 -13.37
N ASP A 174 15.87 11.84 -14.53
CA ASP A 174 16.70 11.29 -15.59
C ASP A 174 18.16 11.10 -15.14
N SER A 175 18.69 12.02 -14.35
CA SER A 175 20.06 11.92 -13.82
C SER A 175 20.22 10.76 -12.86
N LEU A 176 19.25 10.54 -11.98
CA LEU A 176 19.24 9.43 -11.00
C LEU A 176 19.20 8.06 -11.69
N LYS A 177 18.59 7.97 -12.88
CA LYS A 177 18.43 6.72 -13.65
C LYS A 177 19.54 6.43 -14.65
N LYS A 178 20.57 7.30 -14.70
CA LYS A 178 21.73 7.05 -15.56
C LYS A 178 22.61 5.93 -15.01
N SER A 179 22.63 4.81 -15.71
CA SER A 179 23.51 3.68 -15.45
C SER A 179 24.01 3.12 -16.78
N GLU A 180 25.20 2.55 -16.81
CA GLU A 180 25.77 1.89 -17.99
C GLU A 180 25.01 0.58 -18.31
N ILE A 181 24.59 -0.12 -17.26
CA ILE A 181 23.72 -1.30 -17.32
C ILE A 181 22.48 -1.08 -16.44
N PRO A 182 21.33 -1.69 -16.75
CA PRO A 182 20.14 -1.56 -15.94
C PRO A 182 20.34 -2.03 -14.50
N GLU A 183 19.89 -1.21 -13.53
CA GLU A 183 19.86 -1.55 -12.11
C GLU A 183 18.46 -2.08 -11.76
N VAL A 184 18.40 -3.31 -11.27
CA VAL A 184 17.19 -3.99 -10.80
C VAL A 184 17.18 -3.99 -9.27
N LEU A 185 16.07 -3.68 -8.65
CA LEU A 185 15.93 -3.65 -7.20
C LEU A 185 14.78 -4.55 -6.74
N TRP A 186 15.05 -5.29 -5.69
CA TRP A 186 14.03 -5.89 -4.83
C TRP A 186 14.27 -5.46 -3.38
N ALA A 187 13.23 -5.03 -2.64
CA ALA A 187 13.37 -4.62 -1.25
C ALA A 187 12.20 -5.08 -0.40
N GLY A 188 12.48 -5.73 0.73
CA GLY A 188 11.47 -6.22 1.65
C GLY A 188 12.02 -7.19 2.69
N ARG A 189 11.15 -7.69 3.58
CA ARG A 189 11.50 -8.77 4.49
C ARG A 189 11.58 -10.11 3.74
N PHE A 190 12.54 -10.95 4.07
CA PHE A 190 12.66 -12.30 3.49
C PHE A 190 11.71 -13.29 4.18
N ILE A 191 10.42 -13.17 3.86
CA ILE A 191 9.32 -13.98 4.42
C ILE A 191 8.46 -14.56 3.30
N GLY A 192 7.73 -15.65 3.59
CA GLY A 192 7.05 -16.47 2.58
C GLY A 192 6.24 -15.69 1.54
N TRP A 193 5.35 -14.82 1.97
CA TRP A 193 4.46 -14.09 1.05
C TRP A 193 5.12 -12.98 0.23
N LYS A 194 6.41 -12.69 0.45
CA LYS A 194 7.18 -11.72 -0.34
C LYS A 194 7.78 -12.34 -1.60
N HIS A 195 7.91 -13.66 -1.67
CA HIS A 195 8.40 -14.41 -2.83
C HIS A 195 9.73 -13.90 -3.41
N THR A 196 10.69 -13.55 -2.55
CA THR A 196 12.02 -13.06 -2.97
C THR A 196 12.74 -14.07 -3.86
N MET A 197 12.53 -15.36 -3.63
CA MET A 197 13.10 -16.44 -4.45
C MET A 197 12.66 -16.35 -5.93
N ASP A 198 11.41 -15.91 -6.19
CA ASP A 198 10.92 -15.76 -7.56
C ASP A 198 11.66 -14.65 -8.30
N ALA A 199 12.00 -13.54 -7.59
CA ALA A 199 12.83 -12.47 -8.14
C ALA A 199 14.24 -12.94 -8.49
N LEU A 200 14.86 -13.78 -7.63
CA LEU A 200 16.19 -14.36 -7.91
C LEU A 200 16.14 -15.32 -9.10
N LYS A 201 15.10 -16.16 -9.19
CA LYS A 201 14.93 -17.08 -10.35
C LYS A 201 14.77 -16.31 -11.66
N ALA A 202 13.96 -15.25 -11.67
CA ALA A 202 13.79 -14.40 -12.84
C ALA A 202 15.09 -13.68 -13.23
N ALA A 203 15.86 -13.22 -12.26
CA ALA A 203 17.16 -12.61 -12.50
C ALA A 203 18.15 -13.62 -13.10
N LYS A 204 18.22 -14.83 -12.51
CA LYS A 204 19.09 -15.88 -13.04
C LYS A 204 18.77 -16.23 -14.49
N GLU A 205 17.52 -16.49 -14.79
CA GLU A 205 17.08 -16.83 -16.13
C GLU A 205 17.41 -15.74 -17.16
N ASN A 206 17.22 -14.48 -16.80
CA ASN A 206 17.56 -13.35 -17.66
C ASN A 206 19.09 -13.20 -17.86
N HIS A 207 19.87 -13.45 -16.83
CA HIS A 207 21.33 -13.50 -16.98
C HIS A 207 21.77 -14.65 -17.92
N ASP A 208 21.17 -15.84 -17.77
CA ASP A 208 21.45 -16.98 -18.64
C ASP A 208 21.03 -16.74 -20.10
N ARG A 209 20.01 -15.89 -20.34
CA ARG A 209 19.63 -15.39 -21.67
C ARG A 209 20.62 -14.37 -22.25
N GLY A 210 21.63 -13.96 -21.48
CA GLY A 210 22.71 -13.07 -21.89
C GLY A 210 22.47 -11.58 -21.62
N HIS A 211 21.50 -11.23 -20.81
CA HIS A 211 21.31 -9.83 -20.42
C HIS A 211 22.34 -9.35 -19.42
N ALA A 212 22.89 -8.17 -19.66
CA ALA A 212 23.75 -7.46 -18.72
C ALA A 212 22.89 -6.54 -17.85
N PHE A 213 22.86 -6.76 -16.54
CA PHE A 213 22.22 -5.92 -15.52
C PHE A 213 22.87 -6.20 -14.16
N HIS A 214 22.59 -5.34 -13.19
CA HIS A 214 22.94 -5.59 -11.79
C HIS A 214 21.66 -5.60 -10.96
N MET A 215 21.53 -6.57 -10.03
CA MET A 215 20.39 -6.66 -9.12
C MET A 215 20.81 -6.43 -7.68
N THR A 216 20.16 -5.49 -7.00
CA THR A 216 20.30 -5.26 -5.56
C THR A 216 19.12 -5.88 -4.84
N VAL A 217 19.39 -6.69 -3.80
CA VAL A 217 18.41 -7.32 -2.92
C VAL A 217 18.58 -6.76 -1.52
N VAL A 218 17.56 -6.01 -1.05
CA VAL A 218 17.57 -5.31 0.24
C VAL A 218 16.65 -6.00 1.22
N GLY A 219 17.17 -6.39 2.39
CA GLY A 219 16.35 -6.94 3.46
C GLY A 219 17.01 -8.03 4.26
N THR A 220 16.23 -8.65 5.13
CA THR A 220 16.58 -9.80 5.97
C THR A 220 15.30 -10.54 6.37
N GLY A 221 15.42 -11.75 6.87
CA GLY A 221 14.29 -12.54 7.37
C GLY A 221 14.54 -14.04 7.32
N ASP A 222 13.48 -14.79 7.59
CA ASP A 222 13.56 -16.25 7.83
C ASP A 222 14.11 -17.06 6.63
N TYR A 223 14.03 -16.52 5.42
CA TYR A 223 14.49 -17.16 4.19
C TYR A 223 15.89 -16.70 3.73
N GLU A 224 16.61 -15.92 4.54
CA GLU A 224 17.90 -15.34 4.14
C GLU A 224 18.94 -16.41 3.73
N ASP A 225 19.10 -17.45 4.57
CA ASP A 225 20.05 -18.52 4.28
C ASP A 225 19.73 -19.27 2.98
N GLU A 226 18.44 -19.51 2.71
CA GLU A 226 17.97 -20.17 1.47
C GLU A 226 18.25 -19.32 0.24
N LEU A 227 17.97 -18.01 0.32
CA LEU A 227 18.21 -17.07 -0.79
C LEU A 227 19.71 -16.92 -1.09
N MET A 228 20.53 -16.81 -0.05
CA MET A 228 21.98 -16.74 -0.20
C MET A 228 22.58 -18.07 -0.72
N ALA A 229 22.04 -19.23 -0.29
CA ALA A 229 22.46 -20.52 -0.81
C ALA A 229 22.13 -20.63 -2.31
N PHE A 230 20.91 -20.28 -2.71
CA PHE A 230 20.50 -20.26 -4.13
C PHE A 230 21.42 -19.37 -4.97
N SER A 231 21.72 -18.16 -4.49
CA SER A 231 22.64 -17.25 -5.19
C SER A 231 24.03 -17.83 -5.38
N ARG A 232 24.59 -18.44 -4.33
CA ARG A 232 25.94 -19.07 -4.40
C ARG A 232 25.95 -20.28 -5.35
N GLU A 233 24.97 -21.17 -5.23
CA GLU A 233 24.87 -22.39 -6.05
C GLU A 233 24.73 -22.08 -7.55
N ASN A 234 24.07 -20.95 -7.86
CA ASN A 234 23.86 -20.48 -9.23
C ASN A 234 24.89 -19.40 -9.66
N GLN A 235 25.98 -19.19 -8.92
CA GLN A 235 27.09 -18.28 -9.26
C GLN A 235 26.63 -16.85 -9.59
N MET A 236 25.63 -16.33 -8.84
CA MET A 236 25.03 -15.03 -9.10
C MET A 236 25.84 -13.82 -8.55
N GLY A 237 26.97 -14.08 -7.87
CA GLY A 237 27.71 -13.03 -7.14
C GLY A 237 28.26 -11.88 -8.00
N ASP A 238 28.43 -12.09 -9.31
CA ASP A 238 28.93 -11.04 -10.21
C ASP A 238 27.84 -10.02 -10.59
N TYR A 239 26.55 -10.37 -10.45
CA TYR A 239 25.44 -9.52 -10.88
C TYR A 239 24.31 -9.37 -9.82
N VAL A 240 24.39 -10.07 -8.68
CA VAL A 240 23.42 -9.93 -7.57
C VAL A 240 24.14 -9.53 -6.28
N THR A 241 23.71 -8.45 -5.65
CA THR A 241 24.23 -7.98 -4.36
C THR A 241 23.15 -8.00 -3.29
N PHE A 242 23.40 -8.68 -2.17
CA PHE A 242 22.60 -8.61 -0.95
C PHE A 242 23.19 -7.55 -0.02
N THR A 243 22.39 -6.55 0.35
CA THR A 243 22.84 -5.45 1.21
C THR A 243 22.58 -5.69 2.71
N GLY A 244 21.75 -6.69 3.04
CA GLY A 244 21.13 -6.77 4.36
C GLY A 244 20.04 -5.70 4.53
N PRO A 245 19.56 -5.49 5.77
CA PRO A 245 18.52 -4.51 6.08
C PRO A 245 19.09 -3.08 5.97
N LEU A 246 18.30 -2.17 5.40
CA LEU A 246 18.62 -0.75 5.27
C LEU A 246 17.52 0.10 5.94
N SER A 247 17.91 1.30 6.40
CA SER A 247 16.94 2.30 6.86
C SER A 247 16.03 2.76 5.70
N PRO A 248 14.81 3.27 5.97
CA PRO A 248 13.90 3.75 4.92
C PRO A 248 14.56 4.75 3.96
N ASP A 249 15.38 5.68 4.46
CA ASP A 249 16.09 6.66 3.64
C ASP A 249 17.12 6.01 2.70
N LEU A 250 17.79 4.97 3.18
CA LEU A 250 18.76 4.23 2.36
C LEU A 250 18.05 3.34 1.32
N VAL A 251 16.89 2.76 1.67
CA VAL A 251 16.03 2.05 0.69
C VAL A 251 15.58 3.00 -0.40
N ARG A 252 15.13 4.21 -0.03
CA ARG A 252 14.78 5.26 -1.01
C ARG A 252 15.94 5.57 -1.96
N LYS A 253 17.16 5.71 -1.46
CA LYS A 253 18.36 5.93 -2.28
C LYS A 253 18.64 4.76 -3.24
N GLN A 254 18.33 3.52 -2.85
CA GLN A 254 18.42 2.39 -3.78
C GLN A 254 17.33 2.48 -4.87
N MET A 255 16.11 2.85 -4.51
CA MET A 255 15.02 3.05 -5.48
C MET A 255 15.34 4.19 -6.47
N GLU A 256 15.96 5.27 -6.01
CA GLU A 256 16.41 6.39 -6.86
C GLU A 256 17.39 5.93 -7.94
N LYS A 257 18.29 5.01 -7.62
CA LYS A 257 19.29 4.45 -8.58
C LYS A 257 18.68 3.37 -9.49
N ALA A 258 17.73 2.59 -8.97
CA ALA A 258 17.18 1.47 -9.70
C ALA A 258 16.34 1.90 -10.90
N ASN A 259 16.55 1.25 -12.05
CA ASN A 259 15.75 1.43 -13.25
C ASN A 259 14.48 0.60 -13.19
N ILE A 260 14.57 -0.61 -12.64
CA ILE A 260 13.47 -1.58 -12.55
C ILE A 260 13.30 -1.98 -11.08
N TYR A 261 12.06 -2.05 -10.63
CA TYR A 261 11.70 -2.58 -9.31
C TYR A 261 10.85 -3.84 -9.45
N LEU A 262 11.26 -4.94 -8.80
CA LEU A 262 10.51 -6.18 -8.76
C LEU A 262 9.68 -6.25 -7.48
N PHE A 263 8.37 -6.38 -7.63
CA PHE A 263 7.43 -6.52 -6.52
C PHE A 263 6.68 -7.85 -6.61
N THR A 264 7.12 -8.83 -5.83
CA THR A 264 6.72 -10.24 -5.96
C THR A 264 5.70 -10.74 -4.95
N SER A 265 5.22 -9.87 -4.04
CA SER A 265 4.30 -10.25 -2.95
C SER A 265 2.99 -10.86 -3.45
N ASP A 266 2.46 -11.80 -2.67
CA ASP A 266 1.16 -12.44 -2.92
C ASP A 266 -0.03 -11.75 -2.21
N TYR A 267 -1.16 -12.46 -2.10
CA TYR A 267 -2.41 -11.96 -1.51
C TYR A 267 -2.35 -11.65 -0.01
N GLU A 268 -1.32 -12.08 0.71
CA GLU A 268 -1.11 -11.72 2.13
C GLU A 268 -0.60 -10.29 2.30
N GLU A 269 -0.07 -9.68 1.22
CA GLU A 269 0.26 -8.27 1.18
C GLU A 269 -1.01 -7.41 1.13
N GLY A 270 -1.30 -6.69 2.21
CA GLY A 270 -2.49 -5.84 2.30
C GLY A 270 -2.47 -4.70 1.29
N TRP A 271 -1.42 -3.89 1.32
CA TRP A 271 -1.18 -2.79 0.39
C TRP A 271 0.11 -2.97 -0.40
N GLY A 272 1.25 -2.83 0.25
CA GLY A 272 2.56 -2.83 -0.37
C GLY A 272 3.09 -1.42 -0.64
N ALA A 273 3.33 -0.65 0.44
CA ALA A 273 3.76 0.76 0.35
C ALA A 273 5.04 0.98 -0.47
N VAL A 274 5.91 -0.02 -0.55
CA VAL A 274 7.13 0.03 -1.39
C VAL A 274 6.82 0.22 -2.88
N VAL A 275 5.61 -0.12 -3.35
CA VAL A 275 5.17 0.18 -4.73
C VAL A 275 5.02 1.68 -4.92
N ASN A 276 4.37 2.39 -3.97
CA ASN A 276 4.29 3.86 -4.01
C ASN A 276 5.69 4.48 -4.04
N GLU A 277 6.60 4.00 -3.18
CA GLU A 277 7.93 4.55 -3.04
C GLU A 277 8.80 4.31 -4.28
N SER A 278 8.74 3.11 -4.87
CA SER A 278 9.47 2.77 -6.10
C SER A 278 8.93 3.53 -7.31
N MET A 279 7.59 3.66 -7.43
CA MET A 279 6.95 4.48 -8.47
C MET A 279 7.32 5.96 -8.31
N ASN A 280 7.27 6.52 -7.08
CA ASN A 280 7.70 7.90 -6.81
C ASN A 280 9.17 8.11 -7.12
N SER A 281 10.01 7.09 -7.03
CA SER A 281 11.42 7.15 -7.40
C SER A 281 11.66 6.95 -8.90
N GLY A 282 10.62 6.84 -9.72
CA GLY A 282 10.72 6.69 -11.17
C GLY A 282 11.21 5.31 -11.64
N CYS A 283 10.99 4.25 -10.87
CA CYS A 283 11.27 2.89 -11.31
C CYS A 283 10.20 2.37 -12.26
N ALA A 284 10.60 1.65 -13.31
CA ALA A 284 9.67 0.77 -14.03
C ALA A 284 9.34 -0.43 -13.13
N VAL A 285 8.11 -0.49 -12.62
CA VAL A 285 7.71 -1.53 -11.66
C VAL A 285 7.16 -2.75 -12.40
N ILE A 286 7.70 -3.93 -12.08
CA ILE A 286 7.11 -5.23 -12.44
C ILE A 286 6.45 -5.79 -11.18
N ALA A 287 5.14 -5.92 -11.17
CA ALA A 287 4.39 -6.23 -9.95
C ALA A 287 3.48 -7.45 -10.08
N SER A 288 3.46 -8.27 -9.03
CA SER A 288 2.45 -9.30 -8.82
C SER A 288 1.06 -8.67 -8.69
N HIS A 289 0.09 -9.15 -9.46
CA HIS A 289 -1.30 -8.66 -9.40
C HIS A 289 -1.94 -8.85 -8.02
N ALA A 290 -1.41 -9.74 -7.19
CA ALA A 290 -2.05 -10.19 -5.96
C ALA A 290 -1.98 -9.20 -4.79
N ALA A 291 -1.04 -8.28 -4.78
CA ALA A 291 -0.94 -7.27 -3.73
C ALA A 291 -1.97 -6.15 -3.89
N GLY A 292 -2.49 -5.66 -2.77
CA GLY A 292 -3.64 -4.77 -2.75
C GLY A 292 -3.48 -3.44 -3.48
N ALA A 293 -2.26 -2.86 -3.49
CA ALA A 293 -1.98 -1.60 -4.16
C ALA A 293 -1.95 -1.71 -5.68
N VAL A 294 -1.48 -2.85 -6.19
CA VAL A 294 -1.17 -3.01 -7.63
C VAL A 294 -2.35 -2.69 -8.53
N PRO A 295 -3.58 -3.22 -8.29
CA PRO A 295 -4.72 -2.89 -9.14
C PRO A 295 -5.21 -1.43 -9.04
N PHE A 296 -4.75 -0.68 -8.03
CA PHE A 296 -5.09 0.73 -7.88
C PHE A 296 -4.04 1.66 -8.46
N LEU A 297 -2.77 1.28 -8.39
CA LEU A 297 -1.63 2.12 -8.76
C LEU A 297 -1.12 1.84 -10.18
N ILE A 298 -1.16 0.58 -10.62
CA ILE A 298 -0.53 0.18 -11.87
C ILE A 298 -1.57 -0.11 -12.95
N LYS A 299 -1.40 0.56 -14.07
CA LYS A 299 -2.06 0.28 -15.36
C LYS A 299 -1.05 -0.47 -16.22
N ASP A 300 -1.33 -1.74 -16.50
CA ASP A 300 -0.40 -2.63 -17.22
C ASP A 300 0.02 -2.07 -18.58
N GLY A 301 1.33 -2.00 -18.84
CA GLY A 301 1.92 -1.44 -20.06
C GLY A 301 1.91 0.10 -20.16
N GLU A 302 1.26 0.81 -19.22
CA GLU A 302 1.22 2.29 -19.21
C GLU A 302 2.19 2.90 -18.20
N ASN A 303 2.16 2.46 -16.93
CA ASN A 303 3.00 2.96 -15.83
C ASN A 303 3.68 1.85 -15.02
N GLY A 304 3.68 0.63 -15.52
CA GLY A 304 4.30 -0.55 -14.96
C GLY A 304 3.87 -1.80 -15.70
N LEU A 305 4.38 -2.95 -15.29
CA LEU A 305 3.98 -4.26 -15.81
C LEU A 305 3.40 -5.12 -14.70
N ILE A 306 2.35 -5.86 -15.02
CA ILE A 306 1.67 -6.76 -14.08
C ILE A 306 1.84 -8.20 -14.55
N TYR A 307 2.24 -9.09 -13.63
CA TYR A 307 2.30 -10.53 -13.88
C TYR A 307 1.39 -11.29 -12.89
N GLN A 308 1.03 -12.52 -13.24
CA GLN A 308 0.23 -13.38 -12.39
C GLN A 308 1.06 -13.89 -11.20
N SER A 309 0.57 -13.69 -9.98
CA SER A 309 1.26 -14.14 -8.76
C SER A 309 1.61 -15.63 -8.81
N GLY A 310 2.88 -15.95 -8.53
CA GLY A 310 3.41 -17.30 -8.57
C GLY A 310 3.82 -17.79 -9.98
N ASP A 311 3.60 -16.99 -11.01
CA ASP A 311 4.05 -17.27 -12.37
C ASP A 311 5.44 -16.66 -12.61
N VAL A 312 6.47 -17.44 -12.29
CA VAL A 312 7.87 -17.01 -12.43
C VAL A 312 8.26 -16.83 -13.90
N GLU A 313 7.66 -17.59 -14.83
CA GLU A 313 7.91 -17.45 -16.25
C GLU A 313 7.44 -16.08 -16.75
N GLN A 314 6.22 -15.67 -16.42
CA GLN A 314 5.74 -14.31 -16.75
C GLN A 314 6.58 -13.20 -16.11
N LEU A 315 7.03 -13.37 -14.85
CA LEU A 315 7.93 -12.41 -14.20
C LEU A 315 9.25 -12.31 -15.00
N THR A 316 9.80 -13.45 -15.41
CA THR A 316 11.02 -13.55 -16.23
C THR A 316 10.85 -12.84 -17.56
N ASP A 317 9.73 -13.07 -18.25
CA ASP A 317 9.45 -12.46 -19.55
C ASP A 317 9.19 -10.95 -19.46
N CYS A 318 8.54 -10.49 -18.39
CA CYS A 318 8.39 -9.05 -18.13
C CYS A 318 9.76 -8.38 -17.92
N LEU A 319 10.66 -9.05 -17.19
CA LEU A 319 12.03 -8.53 -16.97
C LEU A 319 12.84 -8.56 -18.28
N ASP A 320 12.78 -9.67 -19.04
CA ASP A 320 13.40 -9.81 -20.37
C ASP A 320 12.95 -8.68 -21.32
N TYR A 321 11.64 -8.44 -21.36
CA TYR A 321 11.07 -7.38 -22.18
C TYR A 321 11.63 -6.00 -21.84
N LEU A 322 11.74 -5.65 -20.55
CA LEU A 322 12.30 -4.38 -20.12
C LEU A 322 13.80 -4.28 -20.42
N LEU A 323 14.57 -5.34 -20.14
CA LEU A 323 16.00 -5.36 -20.40
C LEU A 323 16.33 -5.21 -21.91
N ASN A 324 15.49 -5.73 -22.79
CA ASN A 324 15.60 -5.54 -24.23
C ASN A 324 15.14 -4.15 -24.71
N ASN A 325 14.41 -3.39 -23.87
CA ASN A 325 13.78 -2.14 -24.28
C ASN A 325 14.05 -0.96 -23.31
N PRO A 326 15.29 -0.43 -23.26
CA PRO A 326 15.63 0.66 -22.31
C PRO A 326 14.75 1.91 -22.42
N ALA A 327 14.22 2.21 -23.60
CA ALA A 327 13.28 3.31 -23.79
C ALA A 327 11.94 3.07 -23.09
N VAL A 328 11.48 1.81 -23.01
CA VAL A 328 10.26 1.43 -22.28
C VAL A 328 10.47 1.57 -20.78
N ILE A 329 11.64 1.19 -20.25
CA ILE A 329 11.98 1.39 -18.83
C ILE A 329 11.78 2.86 -18.45
N ARG A 330 12.38 3.78 -19.21
CA ARG A 330 12.26 5.23 -18.95
C ARG A 330 10.81 5.72 -19.07
N LYS A 331 10.08 5.27 -20.09
CA LYS A 331 8.67 5.63 -20.29
C LYS A 331 7.81 5.20 -19.10
N LEU A 332 7.91 3.93 -18.69
CA LEU A 332 7.12 3.38 -17.58
C LEU A 332 7.51 4.03 -16.25
N GLY A 333 8.81 4.24 -16.00
CA GLY A 333 9.29 4.88 -14.79
C GLY A 333 8.81 6.32 -14.65
N LYS A 334 8.80 7.11 -15.75
CA LYS A 334 8.25 8.47 -15.77
C LYS A 334 6.74 8.45 -15.49
N ALA A 335 5.97 7.61 -16.15
CA ALA A 335 4.52 7.49 -15.93
C ALA A 335 4.19 6.97 -14.52
N ALA A 336 5.03 6.10 -13.94
CA ALA A 336 4.93 5.68 -12.56
C ALA A 336 5.10 6.86 -11.59
N TYR A 337 6.14 7.67 -11.78
CA TYR A 337 6.36 8.89 -10.99
C TYR A 337 5.17 9.85 -11.09
N GLU A 338 4.70 10.15 -12.29
CA GLU A 338 3.55 11.03 -12.53
C GLU A 338 2.29 10.52 -11.81
N THR A 339 2.04 9.21 -11.80
CA THR A 339 0.90 8.60 -11.10
C THR A 339 0.92 8.90 -9.59
N ILE A 340 2.08 8.83 -8.96
CA ILE A 340 2.21 9.13 -7.53
C ILE A 340 2.17 10.65 -7.31
N HIS A 341 2.93 11.40 -8.10
CA HIS A 341 3.07 12.84 -7.96
C HIS A 341 1.73 13.59 -8.15
N GLU A 342 0.90 13.17 -9.08
CA GLU A 342 -0.34 13.88 -9.41
C GLU A 342 -1.57 13.34 -8.68
N LEU A 343 -1.58 12.04 -8.34
CA LEU A 343 -2.83 11.39 -7.91
C LEU A 343 -2.72 10.64 -6.57
N TRP A 344 -1.69 9.79 -6.38
CA TRP A 344 -1.61 8.90 -5.22
C TRP A 344 -0.63 9.37 -4.15
N ASN A 345 -0.80 10.62 -3.69
CA ASN A 345 0.03 11.26 -2.68
C ASN A 345 -0.79 11.81 -1.51
N ALA A 346 -0.12 12.15 -0.42
CA ALA A 346 -0.76 12.63 0.79
C ALA A 346 -1.50 13.97 0.62
N PRO A 347 -0.96 14.99 -0.07
CA PRO A 347 -1.70 16.23 -0.34
C PRO A 347 -3.01 16.00 -1.09
N LYS A 348 -2.98 15.21 -2.18
CA LYS A 348 -4.18 14.93 -2.99
C LYS A 348 -5.21 14.11 -2.23
N ALA A 349 -4.76 13.10 -1.46
CA ALA A 349 -5.63 12.31 -0.62
C ALA A 349 -6.29 13.15 0.49
N ALA A 350 -5.54 14.06 1.12
CA ALA A 350 -6.07 14.97 2.12
C ALA A 350 -7.08 15.95 1.53
N GLU A 351 -6.78 16.60 0.40
CA GLU A 351 -7.70 17.49 -0.32
C GLU A 351 -9.05 16.80 -0.56
N ARG A 352 -9.01 15.59 -1.13
CA ARG A 352 -10.21 14.81 -1.44
C ARG A 352 -10.96 14.37 -0.18
N LEU A 353 -10.23 13.94 0.85
CA LEU A 353 -10.85 13.52 2.12
C LEU A 353 -11.55 14.68 2.81
N VAL A 354 -10.96 15.87 2.80
CA VAL A 354 -11.60 17.09 3.33
C VAL A 354 -12.87 17.41 2.57
N SER A 355 -12.84 17.39 1.24
CA SER A 355 -14.01 17.62 0.38
C SER A 355 -15.10 16.56 0.62
N PHE A 356 -14.71 15.30 0.73
CA PHE A 356 -15.62 14.20 1.00
C PHE A 356 -16.27 14.30 2.38
N CYS A 357 -15.52 14.65 3.42
CA CYS A 357 -16.04 14.86 4.76
C CYS A 357 -17.08 15.99 4.79
N ASN A 358 -16.81 17.10 4.10
CA ASN A 358 -17.78 18.20 3.97
C ASN A 358 -19.05 17.75 3.26
N ALA A 359 -18.91 17.02 2.15
CA ALA A 359 -20.07 16.49 1.41
C ALA A 359 -20.91 15.51 2.25
N LEU A 360 -20.28 14.71 3.10
CA LEU A 360 -20.99 13.79 4.00
C LEU A 360 -21.83 14.54 5.07
N LEU A 361 -21.33 15.66 5.59
CA LEU A 361 -22.10 16.50 6.52
C LEU A 361 -23.34 17.11 5.84
N ASP A 362 -23.25 17.38 4.55
CA ASP A 362 -24.38 17.84 3.72
C ASP A 362 -25.31 16.69 3.26
N GLY A 363 -25.06 15.46 3.73
CA GLY A 363 -25.83 14.26 3.36
C GLY A 363 -25.55 13.74 1.94
N LYS A 364 -24.42 14.15 1.34
CA LYS A 364 -24.00 13.75 -0.01
C LYS A 364 -22.78 12.84 0.06
N ALA A 365 -22.89 11.63 -0.46
CA ALA A 365 -21.78 10.70 -0.64
C ALA A 365 -21.49 10.57 -2.14
N THR A 366 -20.35 11.10 -2.59
CA THR A 366 -19.93 11.09 -3.98
C THR A 366 -18.67 10.26 -4.16
N PHE A 367 -18.41 9.79 -5.38
CA PHE A 367 -17.16 9.15 -5.75
C PHE A 367 -16.35 10.11 -6.64
N GLU A 368 -15.05 10.12 -6.44
CA GLU A 368 -14.11 10.70 -7.41
C GLU A 368 -14.11 9.83 -8.69
N GLU A 369 -13.65 10.38 -9.81
CA GLU A 369 -13.56 9.64 -11.07
C GLU A 369 -12.49 8.54 -11.00
N GLU A 370 -11.30 8.86 -10.46
CA GLU A 370 -10.18 7.93 -10.29
C GLU A 370 -9.37 8.23 -9.02
N GLY A 371 -8.42 7.37 -8.67
CA GLY A 371 -7.53 7.56 -7.51
C GLY A 371 -8.22 7.42 -6.16
N PRO A 372 -7.67 8.05 -5.10
CA PRO A 372 -8.26 8.02 -3.77
C PRO A 372 -9.68 8.56 -3.77
N LEU A 373 -10.59 7.90 -3.04
CA LEU A 373 -12.02 8.18 -2.94
C LEU A 373 -12.84 7.95 -4.22
N SER A 374 -12.26 7.37 -5.28
CA SER A 374 -13.08 6.78 -6.35
C SER A 374 -13.72 5.46 -5.89
N GLU A 375 -14.70 4.96 -6.63
CA GLU A 375 -15.40 3.73 -6.28
C GLU A 375 -14.45 2.53 -6.23
N ALA A 376 -14.42 1.81 -5.10
CA ALA A 376 -13.75 0.51 -5.00
C ALA A 376 -14.68 -0.58 -5.54
N LYS A 377 -14.61 -0.82 -6.85
CA LYS A 377 -15.44 -1.81 -7.54
C LYS A 377 -15.18 -3.22 -7.02
N VAL A 378 -16.24 -4.01 -6.93
CA VAL A 378 -16.14 -5.43 -6.55
C VAL A 378 -15.66 -6.23 -7.75
N ILE A 379 -14.42 -6.65 -7.71
CA ILE A 379 -13.84 -7.57 -8.69
C ILE A 379 -13.42 -8.82 -7.94
N ARG A 380 -13.98 -9.98 -8.33
CA ARG A 380 -13.65 -11.26 -7.70
C ARG A 380 -12.15 -11.55 -7.82
N GLN A 381 -11.53 -11.95 -6.70
CA GLN A 381 -10.09 -12.23 -6.64
C GLN A 381 -9.59 -13.07 -7.82
N LYS A 382 -10.31 -14.16 -8.17
CA LYS A 382 -9.96 -15.07 -9.27
C LYS A 382 -10.00 -14.45 -10.66
N LYS A 383 -10.70 -13.30 -10.82
CA LYS A 383 -10.83 -12.60 -12.11
C LYS A 383 -9.96 -11.35 -12.18
N MET A 384 -9.34 -10.95 -11.07
CA MET A 384 -8.61 -9.68 -10.99
C MET A 384 -7.51 -9.61 -12.05
N TYR A 385 -6.69 -10.65 -12.18
CA TYR A 385 -5.60 -10.68 -13.15
C TYR A 385 -6.11 -10.44 -14.58
N GLN A 386 -7.17 -11.16 -14.99
CA GLN A 386 -7.78 -11.01 -16.32
C GLN A 386 -8.32 -9.59 -16.56
N VAL A 387 -8.92 -8.98 -15.52
CA VAL A 387 -9.43 -7.60 -15.59
C VAL A 387 -8.28 -6.61 -15.76
N LEU A 388 -7.16 -6.82 -15.06
CA LEU A 388 -6.00 -5.92 -15.12
C LEU A 388 -5.26 -6.01 -16.46
N LYS A 389 -5.22 -7.21 -17.06
CA LYS A 389 -4.59 -7.39 -18.37
C LYS A 389 -5.46 -6.89 -19.53
N GLY A 390 -6.76 -6.71 -19.30
CA GLY A 390 -7.69 -6.44 -20.38
C GLY A 390 -7.67 -7.56 -21.43
N GLU A 391 -8.04 -7.23 -22.68
CA GLU A 391 -7.82 -8.13 -23.83
C GLU A 391 -6.40 -7.97 -24.42
N THR A 392 -5.63 -7.05 -23.91
CA THR A 392 -4.23 -6.82 -24.31
C THR A 392 -3.31 -7.57 -23.35
N GLY A 393 -3.06 -8.83 -23.66
CA GLY A 393 -2.02 -9.58 -22.96
C GLY A 393 -0.65 -8.88 -23.05
N CYS A 394 0.23 -9.16 -22.09
CA CYS A 394 1.65 -8.83 -22.22
C CYS A 394 2.14 -9.27 -23.61
N PRO A 395 2.88 -8.43 -24.35
CA PRO A 395 3.35 -8.79 -25.67
C PRO A 395 4.24 -10.02 -25.65
#